data_6c0729dec7691eb438ec16f9204eb306
#
_entry.id   6c0729dec7691eb438ec16f9204eb306
#
_cell.length_a   1.000
_cell.length_b   1.000
_cell.length_c   1.000
_cell.angle_alpha   90.00
_cell.angle_beta   90.00
_cell.angle_gamma   90.00
#
_symmetry.space_group_name_H-M   'P 1'
#
loop_
_entity.id
_entity.type
_entity.pdbx_description
1 polymer ?
#
loop_
_entity_poly.entity_id
_entity_poly.type
_entity_poly.pdbx_seq_one_letter_code
_entity_poly.pdbx_strand_id
1 'polypeptide(L)'
;MSEHAVLNANYLRFRIMNPNPETLAEIPSMPTDGAPAAVVKHEFTLSMQPLKETTGVTGKDVAKRLLDYGYMSPTLYFPMIVPECLMIEPTETESREVLDKFADDFLAILAEDAELVTTAPHNTNVRRVDEVWAARNLILRHPGSE
;
A
#
# COMPACT_ATOMS: atom_id res chain seq x y z
N MET A 1 -12.88 4.21 -20.61
CA MET A 1 -11.74 4.50 -19.71
C MET A 1 -12.22 4.78 -18.30
N SER A 2 -12.90 5.88 -18.00
CA SER A 2 -13.31 6.25 -16.63
C SER A 2 -14.17 5.19 -15.91
N GLU A 3 -15.13 4.57 -16.60
CA GLU A 3 -15.97 3.52 -16.00
C GLU A 3 -15.15 2.29 -15.59
N HIS A 4 -14.16 1.92 -16.37
CA HIS A 4 -13.30 0.78 -16.08
C HIS A 4 -12.37 1.04 -14.89
N ALA A 5 -11.82 2.26 -14.78
CA ALA A 5 -11.05 2.66 -13.61
C ALA A 5 -11.89 2.62 -12.32
N VAL A 6 -13.15 3.10 -12.38
CA VAL A 6 -14.09 3.02 -11.26
C VAL A 6 -14.43 1.57 -10.91
N LEU A 7 -14.67 0.72 -11.91
CA LEU A 7 -14.92 -0.71 -11.69
C LEU A 7 -13.73 -1.38 -11.00
N ASN A 8 -12.53 -1.16 -11.51
CA ASN A 8 -11.30 -1.74 -10.97
C ASN A 8 -11.05 -1.33 -9.52
N ALA A 9 -11.23 -0.04 -9.19
CA ALA A 9 -11.06 0.47 -7.83
C ALA A 9 -12.06 -0.17 -6.85
N ASN A 10 -13.34 -0.26 -7.23
CA ASN A 10 -14.37 -0.87 -6.40
C ASN A 10 -14.17 -2.38 -6.25
N TYR A 11 -13.76 -3.07 -7.32
CA TYR A 11 -13.46 -4.49 -7.28
C TYR A 11 -12.28 -4.79 -6.36
N LEU A 12 -11.15 -4.09 -6.53
CA LEU A 12 -9.96 -4.30 -5.72
C LEU A 12 -10.22 -4.00 -4.24
N ARG A 13 -10.90 -2.88 -3.95
CA ARG A 13 -11.31 -2.55 -2.60
C ARG A 13 -12.17 -3.65 -1.98
N PHE A 14 -13.16 -4.16 -2.73
CA PHE A 14 -14.01 -5.26 -2.27
C PHE A 14 -13.18 -6.51 -1.94
N ARG A 15 -12.24 -6.89 -2.81
CA ARG A 15 -11.36 -8.05 -2.59
C ARG A 15 -10.51 -7.92 -1.32
N ILE A 16 -9.92 -6.76 -1.09
CA ILE A 16 -9.09 -6.51 0.10
C ILE A 16 -9.94 -6.50 1.37
N MET A 17 -11.10 -5.86 1.36
CA MET A 17 -11.94 -5.71 2.54
C MET A 17 -12.78 -6.96 2.87
N ASN A 18 -12.84 -7.94 1.99
CA ASN A 18 -13.59 -9.19 2.16
C ASN A 18 -12.72 -10.40 1.81
N PRO A 19 -11.63 -10.64 2.54
CA PRO A 19 -10.80 -11.83 2.33
C PRO A 19 -11.57 -13.10 2.73
N ASN A 20 -11.10 -14.24 2.26
CA ASN A 20 -11.67 -15.51 2.71
C ASN A 20 -11.36 -15.75 4.21
N PRO A 21 -12.14 -16.60 4.91
CA PRO A 21 -11.99 -16.82 6.35
C PRO A 21 -10.60 -17.36 6.77
N GLU A 22 -9.96 -18.14 5.92
CA GLU A 22 -8.62 -18.70 6.20
C GLU A 22 -7.57 -17.58 6.20
N THR A 23 -7.55 -16.77 5.15
CA THR A 23 -6.67 -15.60 5.06
C THR A 23 -6.93 -14.61 6.19
N LEU A 24 -8.21 -14.35 6.51
CA LEU A 24 -8.58 -13.43 7.59
C LEU A 24 -8.02 -13.89 8.95
N ALA A 25 -7.99 -15.20 9.20
CA ALA A 25 -7.50 -15.75 10.47
C ALA A 25 -5.98 -15.54 10.66
N GLU A 26 -5.22 -15.35 9.59
CA GLU A 26 -3.77 -15.13 9.62
C GLU A 26 -3.39 -13.65 9.79
N ILE A 27 -4.31 -12.72 9.49
CA ILE A 27 -4.05 -11.28 9.53
C ILE A 27 -4.27 -10.74 10.95
N PRO A 28 -3.23 -10.16 11.59
CA PRO A 28 -3.34 -9.64 12.97
C PRO A 28 -4.37 -8.53 13.12
N SER A 29 -4.52 -7.70 12.09
CA SER A 29 -5.50 -6.63 12.06
C SER A 29 -5.76 -6.15 10.65
N MET A 30 -7.03 -6.14 10.24
CA MET A 30 -7.45 -5.64 8.93
C MET A 30 -7.37 -4.11 8.86
N PRO A 31 -7.00 -3.57 7.68
CA PRO A 31 -7.11 -2.13 7.44
C PRO A 31 -8.57 -1.69 7.51
N THR A 32 -8.76 -0.42 7.78
CA THR A 32 -10.09 0.19 7.73
C THR A 32 -10.21 1.10 6.52
N ASP A 33 -11.42 1.26 5.99
CA ASP A 33 -11.68 2.30 4.99
C ASP A 33 -11.40 3.67 5.58
N GLY A 34 -10.49 4.41 4.96
CA GLY A 34 -10.16 5.75 5.40
C GLY A 34 -11.30 6.74 5.15
N ALA A 35 -12.14 6.46 4.17
CA ALA A 35 -13.34 7.22 3.84
C ALA A 35 -14.43 6.20 3.42
N PRO A 36 -15.18 5.65 4.36
CA PRO A 36 -16.21 4.65 4.05
C PRO A 36 -17.24 5.20 3.07
N ALA A 37 -17.39 4.57 1.93
CA ALA A 37 -18.37 4.91 0.93
C ALA A 37 -18.97 3.64 0.33
N ALA A 38 -20.23 3.68 -0.08
CA ALA A 38 -20.86 2.56 -0.75
C ALA A 38 -20.16 2.23 -2.09
N VAL A 39 -19.75 3.27 -2.82
CA VAL A 39 -19.00 3.18 -4.08
C VAL A 39 -17.91 4.25 -4.07
N VAL A 40 -16.67 3.85 -4.40
CA VAL A 40 -15.56 4.77 -4.61
C VAL A 40 -15.47 5.16 -6.09
N LYS A 41 -14.72 6.23 -6.38
CA LYS A 41 -14.41 6.62 -7.77
C LYS A 41 -13.27 5.74 -8.32
N HIS A 42 -12.23 6.32 -8.89
CA HIS A 42 -11.10 5.61 -9.49
C HIS A 42 -10.01 5.23 -8.48
N GLU A 43 -10.15 5.66 -7.25
CA GLU A 43 -9.21 5.43 -6.15
C GLU A 43 -9.96 5.17 -4.84
N PHE A 44 -9.27 4.56 -3.88
CA PHE A 44 -9.76 4.38 -2.52
C PHE A 44 -8.63 4.48 -1.51
N THR A 45 -8.99 4.79 -0.26
CA THR A 45 -8.05 4.90 0.84
C THR A 45 -8.22 3.76 1.83
N LEU A 46 -7.09 3.27 2.34
CA LEU A 46 -7.04 2.32 3.44
C LEU A 46 -6.21 2.91 4.58
N SER A 47 -6.69 2.76 5.80
CA SER A 47 -5.93 3.11 7.00
C SER A 47 -5.26 1.86 7.56
N MET A 48 -3.93 1.89 7.67
CA MET A 48 -3.14 0.86 8.33
C MET A 48 -3.04 1.10 9.85
N GLN A 49 -3.80 2.05 10.40
CA GLN A 49 -3.77 2.35 11.83
C GLN A 49 -4.05 1.13 12.72
N PRO A 50 -5.05 0.26 12.42
CA PRO A 50 -5.28 -0.94 13.22
C PRO A 50 -4.07 -1.90 13.21
N LEU A 51 -3.42 -2.07 12.07
CA LEU A 51 -2.22 -2.91 11.96
C LEU A 51 -1.06 -2.32 12.77
N LYS A 52 -0.86 -1.01 12.72
CA LYS A 52 0.15 -0.31 13.51
C LYS A 52 -0.08 -0.47 15.02
N GLU A 53 -1.32 -0.37 15.47
CA GLU A 53 -1.68 -0.51 16.89
C GLU A 53 -1.43 -1.93 17.41
N THR A 54 -1.62 -2.94 16.59
CA THR A 54 -1.47 -4.35 16.98
C THR A 54 -0.04 -4.87 16.81
N THR A 55 0.66 -4.49 15.75
CA THR A 55 1.95 -5.07 15.37
C THR A 55 3.11 -4.07 15.33
N GLY A 56 2.83 -2.76 15.34
CA GLY A 56 3.81 -1.71 15.09
C GLY A 56 4.11 -1.45 13.61
N VAL A 57 3.57 -2.25 12.68
CA VAL A 57 3.77 -2.09 11.24
C VAL A 57 2.99 -0.88 10.73
N THR A 58 3.67 0.07 10.12
CA THR A 58 3.08 1.29 9.57
C THR A 58 2.60 1.12 8.13
N GLY A 59 1.76 2.05 7.65
CA GLY A 59 1.40 2.10 6.23
C GLY A 59 2.61 2.24 5.31
N LYS A 60 3.64 2.99 5.75
CA LYS A 60 4.91 3.09 5.02
C LYS A 60 5.63 1.75 4.92
N ASP A 61 5.59 0.92 5.95
CA ASP A 61 6.24 -0.39 5.95
C ASP A 61 5.57 -1.33 4.94
N VAL A 62 4.23 -1.37 4.95
CA VAL A 62 3.44 -2.12 3.96
C VAL A 62 3.77 -1.65 2.53
N ALA A 63 3.79 -0.35 2.30
CA ALA A 63 4.13 0.22 0.98
C ALA A 63 5.56 -0.14 0.54
N LYS A 64 6.53 -0.16 1.45
CA LYS A 64 7.89 -0.61 1.16
C LYS A 64 7.97 -2.11 0.88
N ARG A 65 7.15 -2.90 1.57
CA ARG A 65 7.09 -4.34 1.31
C ARG A 65 6.48 -4.68 -0.05
N LEU A 66 5.50 -3.90 -0.52
CA LEU A 66 4.94 -4.03 -1.87
C LEU A 66 6.00 -3.91 -2.98
N LEU A 67 7.08 -3.12 -2.77
CA LEU A 67 8.19 -3.05 -3.73
C LEU A 67 8.88 -4.41 -3.91
N ASP A 68 9.00 -5.21 -2.84
CA ASP A 68 9.61 -6.55 -2.92
C ASP A 68 8.75 -7.54 -3.72
N TYR A 69 7.44 -7.28 -3.77
CA TYR A 69 6.49 -8.04 -4.60
C TYR A 69 6.42 -7.53 -6.05
N GLY A 70 7.18 -6.48 -6.37
CA GLY A 70 7.25 -5.91 -7.72
C GLY A 70 6.16 -4.88 -8.04
N TYR A 71 5.43 -4.40 -7.04
CA TYR A 71 4.43 -3.35 -7.22
C TYR A 71 5.01 -1.95 -7.01
N MET A 72 4.42 -0.96 -7.67
CA MET A 72 4.62 0.44 -7.32
C MET A 72 3.98 0.70 -5.96
N SER A 73 4.68 1.42 -5.10
CA SER A 73 4.14 1.82 -3.81
C SER A 73 2.92 2.74 -3.99
N PRO A 74 1.81 2.49 -3.27
CA PRO A 74 0.68 3.42 -3.25
C PRO A 74 1.08 4.79 -2.70
N THR A 75 0.25 5.80 -2.94
CA THR A 75 0.41 7.12 -2.32
C THR A 75 0.27 7.01 -0.80
N LEU A 76 1.24 7.61 -0.09
CA LEU A 76 1.32 7.58 1.37
C LEU A 76 0.87 8.91 1.96
N TYR A 77 0.32 8.86 3.19
CA TYR A 77 -0.01 10.02 4.01
C TYR A 77 -1.06 10.98 3.43
N PHE A 78 -1.75 10.59 2.39
CA PHE A 78 -2.79 11.41 1.79
C PHE A 78 -4.09 10.59 1.57
N PRO A 79 -5.26 11.14 1.93
CA PRO A 79 -5.47 12.42 2.62
C PRO A 79 -5.00 12.39 4.09
N MET A 80 -4.46 13.50 4.59
CA MET A 80 -3.84 13.61 5.92
C MET A 80 -4.81 13.34 7.09
N ILE A 81 -6.11 13.39 6.83
CA ILE A 81 -7.15 13.08 7.83
C ILE A 81 -7.32 11.57 8.07
N VAL A 82 -6.74 10.72 7.22
CA VAL A 82 -6.74 9.27 7.37
C VAL A 82 -5.39 8.86 7.96
N PRO A 83 -5.33 8.37 9.20
CA PRO A 83 -4.07 7.98 9.81
C PRO A 83 -3.50 6.74 9.11
N GLU A 84 -2.19 6.69 8.94
CA GLU A 84 -1.46 5.61 8.25
C GLU A 84 -2.05 5.29 6.86
N CYS A 85 -2.43 6.33 6.11
CA CYS A 85 -3.16 6.22 4.86
C CYS A 85 -2.30 5.60 3.75
N LEU A 86 -2.89 4.64 3.06
CA LEU A 86 -2.53 4.19 1.72
C LEU A 86 -3.66 4.57 0.76
N MET A 87 -3.35 5.31 -0.30
CA MET A 87 -4.30 5.60 -1.37
C MET A 87 -3.95 4.76 -2.59
N ILE A 88 -4.86 3.89 -2.96
CA ILE A 88 -4.68 2.89 -4.02
C ILE A 88 -5.52 3.28 -5.23
N GLU A 89 -4.87 3.37 -6.38
CA GLU A 89 -5.46 3.73 -7.66
C GLU A 89 -5.10 2.68 -8.72
N PRO A 90 -5.91 1.63 -8.89
CA PRO A 90 -5.75 0.72 -10.01
C PRO A 90 -6.25 1.41 -11.29
N THR A 91 -5.42 1.39 -12.34
CA THR A 91 -5.80 2.02 -13.60
C THR A 91 -6.80 1.17 -14.40
N GLU A 92 -7.41 1.77 -15.42
CA GLU A 92 -8.33 1.07 -16.33
C GLU A 92 -7.67 -0.03 -17.17
N THR A 93 -6.34 -0.03 -17.23
CA THR A 93 -5.56 -1.00 -18.00
C THR A 93 -5.28 -2.30 -17.24
N GLU A 94 -5.50 -2.31 -15.93
CA GLU A 94 -5.27 -3.51 -15.12
C GLU A 94 -6.34 -4.58 -15.40
N SER A 95 -5.88 -5.81 -15.63
CA SER A 95 -6.78 -6.94 -15.80
C SER A 95 -7.27 -7.44 -14.44
N ARG A 96 -8.35 -8.22 -14.45
CA ARG A 96 -8.89 -8.83 -13.26
C ARG A 96 -7.86 -9.73 -12.54
N GLU A 97 -7.08 -10.50 -13.30
CA GLU A 97 -6.06 -11.40 -12.76
C GLU A 97 -4.96 -10.62 -12.04
N VAL A 98 -4.58 -9.44 -12.55
CA VAL A 98 -3.61 -8.54 -11.90
C VAL A 98 -4.19 -7.99 -10.60
N LEU A 99 -5.45 -7.58 -10.59
CA LEU A 99 -6.13 -7.09 -9.40
C LEU A 99 -6.30 -8.17 -8.33
N ASP A 100 -6.66 -9.39 -8.74
CA ASP A 100 -6.77 -10.53 -7.83
C ASP A 100 -5.41 -10.84 -7.20
N LYS A 101 -4.36 -10.92 -8.02
CA LYS A 101 -3.00 -11.15 -7.52
C LYS A 101 -2.54 -10.05 -6.56
N PHE A 102 -2.79 -8.78 -6.89
CA PHE A 102 -2.46 -7.68 -5.99
C PHE A 102 -3.18 -7.79 -4.65
N ALA A 103 -4.48 -8.12 -4.66
CA ALA A 103 -5.25 -8.30 -3.43
C ALA A 103 -4.68 -9.43 -2.57
N ASP A 104 -4.37 -10.57 -3.18
CA ASP A 104 -3.82 -11.73 -2.48
C ASP A 104 -2.43 -11.41 -1.89
N ASP A 105 -1.54 -10.79 -2.67
CA ASP A 105 -0.21 -10.36 -2.21
C ASP A 105 -0.29 -9.30 -1.09
N PHE A 106 -1.21 -8.34 -1.21
CA PHE A 106 -1.43 -7.31 -0.19
C PHE A 106 -1.89 -7.95 1.13
N LEU A 107 -2.85 -8.86 1.08
CA LEU A 107 -3.33 -9.59 2.26
C LEU A 107 -2.25 -10.48 2.87
N ALA A 108 -1.43 -11.13 2.03
CA ALA A 108 -0.28 -11.90 2.50
C ALA A 108 0.72 -11.03 3.28
N ILE A 109 1.02 -9.81 2.79
CA ILE A 109 1.89 -8.86 3.50
C ILE A 109 1.34 -8.51 4.89
N LEU A 110 0.02 -8.37 5.03
CA LEU A 110 -0.59 -8.06 6.34
C LEU A 110 -0.47 -9.22 7.33
N ALA A 111 -0.26 -10.44 6.85
CA ALA A 111 -0.06 -11.65 7.65
C ALA A 111 1.42 -11.99 7.92
N GLU A 112 2.36 -11.31 7.24
CA GLU A 112 3.79 -11.55 7.42
C GLU A 112 4.29 -11.13 8.82
N ASP A 113 5.43 -11.70 9.20
CA ASP A 113 6.12 -11.29 10.43
C ASP A 113 6.46 -9.79 10.42
N ALA A 114 6.18 -9.10 11.52
CA ALA A 114 6.35 -7.66 11.63
C ALA A 114 7.79 -7.21 11.38
N GLU A 115 8.80 -8.01 11.77
CA GLU A 115 10.20 -7.68 11.52
C GLU A 115 10.51 -7.71 10.02
N LEU A 116 9.96 -8.68 9.30
CA LEU A 116 10.12 -8.77 7.86
C LEU A 116 9.53 -7.55 7.14
N VAL A 117 8.34 -7.12 7.53
CA VAL A 117 7.66 -5.96 6.90
C VAL A 117 8.35 -4.64 7.27
N THR A 118 8.71 -4.46 8.54
CA THR A 118 9.32 -3.19 9.00
C THR A 118 10.74 -2.97 8.48
N THR A 119 11.43 -4.03 8.07
CA THR A 119 12.78 -3.93 7.47
C THR A 119 12.78 -3.88 5.95
N ALA A 120 11.62 -4.03 5.31
CA ALA A 120 11.48 -3.91 3.84
C ALA A 120 11.84 -2.51 3.32
N PRO A 121 12.26 -2.37 2.02
CA PRO A 121 12.33 -3.41 1.00
C PRO A 121 13.62 -4.24 1.11
N HIS A 122 13.59 -5.49 0.62
CA HIS A 122 14.72 -6.43 0.65
C HIS A 122 15.32 -6.66 -0.74
N ASN A 123 14.50 -6.59 -1.79
CA ASN A 123 14.86 -6.99 -3.15
C ASN A 123 15.17 -5.78 -4.06
N THR A 124 15.27 -4.58 -3.52
CA THR A 124 15.59 -3.37 -4.27
C THR A 124 17.08 -3.01 -4.11
N ASN A 125 17.67 -2.35 -5.13
CA ASN A 125 19.08 -1.90 -5.07
C ASN A 125 19.34 -0.89 -3.96
N VAL A 126 18.34 -0.08 -3.63
CA VAL A 126 18.38 0.90 -2.53
C VAL A 126 17.28 0.54 -1.53
N ARG A 127 17.65 0.40 -0.29
CA ARG A 127 16.70 0.11 0.80
C ARG A 127 16.02 1.40 1.27
N ARG A 128 15.85 1.57 2.56
CA ARG A 128 15.25 2.80 3.12
C ARG A 128 16.25 3.95 3.05
N VAL A 129 15.79 5.07 2.53
CA VAL A 129 16.55 6.32 2.47
C VAL A 129 16.20 7.21 3.65
N ASP A 130 17.14 8.05 4.08
CA ASP A 130 16.86 9.10 5.05
C ASP A 130 16.16 10.27 4.35
N GLU A 131 14.82 10.20 4.31
CA GLU A 131 13.98 11.19 3.64
C GLU A 131 14.07 12.56 4.30
N VAL A 132 14.26 12.60 5.63
CA VAL A 132 14.38 13.86 6.38
C VAL A 132 15.69 14.55 6.05
N TRP A 133 16.78 13.81 6.01
CA TRP A 133 18.08 14.35 5.61
C TRP A 133 18.03 14.83 4.16
N ALA A 134 17.49 14.01 3.25
CA ALA A 134 17.38 14.34 1.82
C ALA A 134 16.56 15.63 1.59
N ALA A 135 15.46 15.81 2.30
CA ALA A 135 14.63 17.02 2.20
C ALA A 135 15.34 18.29 2.74
N ARG A 136 16.22 18.12 3.74
CA ARG A 136 16.97 19.23 4.33
C ARG A 136 18.27 19.55 3.60
N ASN A 137 18.82 18.60 2.84
CA ASN A 137 20.10 18.70 2.15
C ASN A 137 19.91 18.40 0.66
N LEU A 138 19.26 19.30 -0.03
CA LEU A 138 18.93 19.12 -1.46
C LEU A 138 20.21 19.14 -2.30
N ILE A 139 20.46 18.03 -3.01
CA ILE A 139 21.51 17.92 -4.02
C ILE A 139 20.82 17.91 -5.38
N LEU A 140 20.80 19.06 -6.04
CA LEU A 140 20.06 19.27 -7.29
C LEU A 140 20.87 18.97 -8.56
N ARG A 141 22.16 18.61 -8.42
CA ARG A 141 23.07 18.27 -9.53
C ARG A 141 23.79 16.97 -9.23
N HIS A 142 24.02 16.18 -10.27
CA HIS A 142 24.84 14.99 -10.16
C HIS A 142 26.29 15.39 -9.81
N PRO A 143 26.95 14.80 -8.78
CA PRO A 143 28.37 15.04 -8.51
C PRO A 143 29.19 14.57 -9.72
N GLY A 144 29.86 15.48 -10.42
CA GLY A 144 30.64 15.20 -11.63
C GLY A 144 30.02 15.71 -12.95
N SER A 145 28.90 16.45 -12.89
CA SER A 145 28.43 17.25 -14.03
C SER A 145 29.05 18.66 -13.97
N GLU A 146 30.32 18.78 -14.30
CA GLU A 146 30.95 20.06 -14.71
C GLU A 146 30.80 20.25 -16.23
#